data_4a1d282d16384ed7194a4562e2441d10
#
_entry.id   4a1d282d16384ed7194a4562e2441d10
#
_cell.length_a   1.000
_cell.length_b   1.000
_cell.length_c   1.000
_cell.angle_alpha   90.00
_cell.angle_beta   90.00
_cell.angle_gamma   90.00
#
_symmetry.space_group_name_H-M   'P 1'
#
loop_
_entity.id
_entity.type
_entity.pdbx_description
1 polymer ?
#
loop_
_entity_poly.entity_id
_entity_poly.type
_entity_poly.pdbx_seq_one_letter_code
_entity_poly.pdbx_strand_id
1 'polypeptide(L)'
;MKLAIVLVGALLVASATTASQTKPAAAAAPNPVIVFDTLKGTIEIELFQSETPKSVEHILALMKRSFYRGERFHRVTASLVQFGDPQSRDMSRQAYWGNNNSGNPIGVFEWSKKRSHVRGAVGLAHSGNPIGADSQIYIMKTPSPGLDGKHAIIGRVITGMAVVDKLVVTDLIKDARVK
;
A
#
# COMPACT_ATOMS: atom_id res chain seq x y z
N MET A 1 -3.36 -72.25 59.78
CA MET A 1 -3.79 -71.87 58.38
C MET A 1 -4.07 -70.36 58.42
N LYS A 2 -3.19 -69.52 57.83
CA LYS A 2 -3.35 -68.07 57.74
C LYS A 2 -3.58 -67.71 56.31
N LEU A 3 -4.72 -67.13 56.03
CA LEU A 3 -5.18 -66.70 54.71
C LEU A 3 -4.60 -65.29 54.47
N ALA A 4 -3.78 -65.10 53.49
CA ALA A 4 -3.30 -63.79 53.09
C ALA A 4 -4.18 -63.23 51.95
N ILE A 5 -4.79 -62.10 52.20
CA ILE A 5 -5.58 -61.33 51.20
C ILE A 5 -4.62 -60.37 50.53
N VAL A 6 -4.43 -60.54 49.20
CA VAL A 6 -3.68 -59.58 48.35
C VAL A 6 -4.66 -58.55 47.80
N LEU A 7 -4.47 -57.30 48.18
CA LEU A 7 -5.18 -56.16 47.61
C LEU A 7 -4.42 -55.68 46.36
N VAL A 8 -5.08 -55.79 45.20
CA VAL A 8 -4.58 -55.21 43.96
C VAL A 8 -5.13 -53.77 43.84
N GLY A 9 -4.29 -52.80 44.04
CA GLY A 9 -4.60 -51.39 43.84
C GLY A 9 -4.54 -51.04 42.36
N ALA A 10 -5.65 -50.68 41.77
CA ALA A 10 -5.72 -50.13 40.42
C ALA A 10 -5.34 -48.65 40.39
N LEU A 11 -4.20 -48.32 39.78
CA LEU A 11 -3.75 -46.94 39.59
C LEU A 11 -4.45 -46.36 38.36
N LEU A 12 -5.43 -45.46 38.53
CA LEU A 12 -6.06 -44.68 37.45
C LEU A 12 -5.07 -43.53 37.06
N VAL A 13 -4.47 -43.65 35.90
CA VAL A 13 -3.72 -42.56 35.28
C VAL A 13 -4.69 -41.66 34.54
N ALA A 14 -5.01 -40.49 35.08
CA ALA A 14 -5.81 -39.46 34.43
C ALA A 14 -4.90 -38.72 33.42
N SER A 15 -5.12 -38.99 32.13
CA SER A 15 -4.48 -38.25 31.03
C SER A 15 -5.14 -36.87 30.91
N ALA A 16 -4.45 -35.81 31.39
CA ALA A 16 -4.88 -34.43 31.16
C ALA A 16 -4.63 -34.04 29.71
N THR A 17 -5.69 -33.96 28.89
CA THR A 17 -5.64 -33.43 27.54
C THR A 17 -5.58 -31.89 27.63
N THR A 18 -4.40 -31.33 27.45
CA THR A 18 -4.23 -29.87 27.29
C THR A 18 -4.80 -29.43 25.95
N ALA A 19 -6.02 -28.90 25.97
CA ALA A 19 -6.60 -28.23 24.82
C ALA A 19 -5.80 -26.94 24.54
N SER A 20 -5.03 -26.93 23.45
CA SER A 20 -4.34 -25.73 22.95
C SER A 20 -5.41 -24.74 22.49
N GLN A 21 -5.66 -23.69 23.28
CA GLN A 21 -6.52 -22.59 22.88
C GLN A 21 -5.81 -21.78 21.78
N THR A 22 -6.18 -22.01 20.52
CA THR A 22 -5.83 -21.12 19.42
C THR A 22 -6.48 -19.78 19.68
N LYS A 23 -5.63 -18.76 20.04
CA LYS A 23 -6.07 -17.37 20.15
C LYS A 23 -6.76 -16.95 18.85
N PRO A 24 -7.99 -16.40 18.89
CA PRO A 24 -8.64 -15.91 17.69
C PRO A 24 -7.72 -14.90 17.00
N ALA A 25 -7.48 -15.08 15.71
CA ALA A 25 -6.76 -14.09 14.92
C ALA A 25 -7.52 -12.76 15.04
N ALA A 26 -6.86 -11.74 15.60
CA ALA A 26 -7.44 -10.41 15.68
C ALA A 26 -7.90 -9.99 14.27
N ALA A 27 -9.13 -9.55 14.11
CA ALA A 27 -9.63 -9.03 12.85
C ALA A 27 -8.66 -7.94 12.38
N ALA A 28 -8.13 -8.09 11.16
CA ALA A 28 -7.20 -7.12 10.61
C ALA A 28 -7.87 -5.74 10.62
N ALA A 29 -7.15 -4.73 11.12
CA ALA A 29 -7.64 -3.35 11.09
C ALA A 29 -8.03 -2.97 9.64
N PRO A 30 -9.07 -2.14 9.45
CA PRO A 30 -9.47 -1.71 8.12
C PRO A 30 -8.31 -1.02 7.40
N ASN A 31 -8.21 -1.24 6.10
CA ASN A 31 -7.19 -0.61 5.28
C ASN A 31 -7.33 0.92 5.33
N PRO A 32 -6.23 1.67 5.49
CA PRO A 32 -6.27 3.11 5.43
C PRO A 32 -6.74 3.61 4.06
N VAL A 33 -7.46 4.73 4.06
CA VAL A 33 -7.87 5.43 2.83
C VAL A 33 -7.18 6.78 2.79
N ILE A 34 -6.56 7.10 1.65
CA ILE A 34 -5.99 8.42 1.37
C ILE A 34 -6.82 9.11 0.29
N VAL A 35 -6.88 10.43 0.39
CA VAL A 35 -7.71 11.28 -0.46
C VAL A 35 -6.83 12.34 -1.10
N PHE A 36 -6.96 12.48 -2.43
CA PHE A 36 -6.34 13.54 -3.20
C PHE A 36 -7.44 14.42 -3.82
N ASP A 37 -7.48 15.68 -3.45
CA ASP A 37 -8.37 16.66 -4.06
C ASP A 37 -7.64 17.39 -5.18
N THR A 38 -8.17 17.33 -6.39
CA THR A 38 -7.65 18.00 -7.58
C THR A 38 -8.61 19.08 -8.06
N LEU A 39 -8.21 19.86 -9.07
CA LEU A 39 -9.14 20.78 -9.75
C LEU A 39 -10.22 20.04 -10.56
N LYS A 40 -10.02 18.76 -10.85
CA LYS A 40 -10.95 17.93 -11.64
C LYS A 40 -11.85 17.04 -10.79
N GLY A 41 -11.65 17.04 -9.46
CA GLY A 41 -12.42 16.24 -8.50
C GLY A 41 -11.53 15.49 -7.52
N THR A 42 -12.16 14.63 -6.73
CA THR A 42 -11.54 13.86 -5.66
C THR A 42 -11.21 12.44 -6.12
N ILE A 43 -10.06 11.93 -5.68
CA ILE A 43 -9.61 10.56 -5.86
C ILE A 43 -9.40 9.94 -4.48
N GLU A 44 -10.07 8.83 -4.19
CA GLU A 44 -9.87 8.07 -2.95
C GLU A 44 -9.16 6.74 -3.25
N ILE A 45 -8.13 6.44 -2.47
CA ILE A 45 -7.29 5.25 -2.62
C ILE A 45 -7.30 4.47 -1.32
N GLU A 46 -7.72 3.20 -1.37
CA GLU A 46 -7.55 2.23 -0.30
C GLU A 46 -6.13 1.66 -0.37
N LEU A 47 -5.39 1.70 0.74
CA LEU A 47 -4.02 1.20 0.83
C LEU A 47 -3.99 -0.22 1.42
N PHE A 48 -3.19 -1.11 0.87
CA PHE A 48 -3.10 -2.51 1.29
C PHE A 48 -2.13 -2.71 2.47
N GLN A 49 -2.51 -2.21 3.65
CA GLN A 49 -1.67 -2.20 4.86
C GLN A 49 -1.12 -3.58 5.24
N SER A 50 -1.89 -4.65 5.10
CA SER A 50 -1.45 -6.00 5.46
C SER A 50 -0.53 -6.66 4.42
N GLU A 51 -0.49 -6.15 3.18
CA GLU A 51 0.30 -6.72 2.09
C GLU A 51 1.60 -5.94 1.85
N THR A 52 1.58 -4.62 2.10
CA THR A 52 2.70 -3.71 1.87
C THR A 52 2.87 -2.74 3.05
N PRO A 53 3.09 -3.27 4.29
CA PRO A 53 3.05 -2.46 5.52
C PRO A 53 4.07 -1.32 5.54
N LYS A 54 5.31 -1.53 5.10
CA LYS A 54 6.35 -0.50 5.09
C LYS A 54 6.09 0.59 4.05
N SER A 55 5.65 0.19 2.87
CA SER A 55 5.27 1.12 1.81
C SER A 55 4.09 1.98 2.24
N VAL A 56 3.06 1.38 2.84
CA VAL A 56 1.89 2.11 3.34
C VAL A 56 2.27 3.04 4.50
N GLU A 57 3.07 2.58 5.47
CA GLU A 57 3.59 3.41 6.57
C GLU A 57 4.30 4.66 6.04
N HIS A 58 5.19 4.49 5.04
CA HIS A 58 5.92 5.57 4.40
C HIS A 58 4.98 6.59 3.73
N ILE A 59 4.05 6.12 2.90
CA ILE A 59 3.08 7.00 2.23
C ILE A 59 2.20 7.74 3.23
N LEU A 60 1.71 7.07 4.29
CA LEU A 60 0.94 7.73 5.35
C LEU A 60 1.76 8.80 6.09
N ALA A 61 3.06 8.58 6.32
CA ALA A 61 3.94 9.58 6.90
C ALA A 61 4.10 10.82 5.99
N LEU A 62 4.19 10.62 4.67
CA LEU A 62 4.21 11.70 3.69
C LEU A 62 2.88 12.47 3.66
N MET A 63 1.73 11.76 3.70
CA MET A 63 0.40 12.37 3.77
C MET A 63 0.24 13.26 5.00
N LYS A 64 0.64 12.78 6.19
CA LYS A 64 0.59 13.55 7.46
C LYS A 64 1.42 14.82 7.42
N ARG A 65 2.48 14.87 6.63
CA ARG A 65 3.33 16.06 6.43
C ARG A 65 2.85 16.95 5.29
N SER A 66 1.67 16.68 4.71
CA SER A 66 1.13 17.38 3.55
C SER A 66 2.09 17.39 2.34
N PHE A 67 2.92 16.34 2.21
CA PHE A 67 3.97 16.26 1.19
C PHE A 67 3.41 16.41 -0.23
N TYR A 68 2.26 15.80 -0.53
CA TYR A 68 1.67 15.84 -1.88
C TYR A 68 0.91 17.13 -2.21
N ARG A 69 0.64 17.98 -1.21
CA ARG A 69 -0.08 19.23 -1.43
C ARG A 69 0.72 20.19 -2.31
N GLY A 70 0.08 20.71 -3.34
CA GLY A 70 0.71 21.63 -4.29
C GLY A 70 1.52 20.93 -5.38
N GLU A 71 1.72 19.62 -5.31
CA GLU A 71 2.36 18.86 -6.40
C GLU A 71 1.44 18.72 -7.60
N ARG A 72 2.03 18.34 -8.72
CA ARG A 72 1.32 18.16 -9.98
C ARG A 72 1.53 16.76 -10.53
N PHE A 73 0.58 16.32 -11.33
CA PHE A 73 0.76 15.13 -12.16
C PHE A 73 1.82 15.43 -13.22
N HIS A 74 3.01 14.89 -13.04
CA HIS A 74 4.15 15.16 -13.92
C HIS A 74 4.21 14.20 -15.12
N ARG A 75 3.52 13.08 -15.06
CA ARG A 75 3.42 12.11 -16.16
C ARG A 75 1.99 11.62 -16.30
N VAL A 76 1.43 11.80 -17.49
CA VAL A 76 0.11 11.30 -17.87
C VAL A 76 0.23 10.65 -19.23
N THR A 77 -0.13 9.38 -19.31
CA THR A 77 -0.11 8.58 -20.54
C THR A 77 -1.47 7.93 -20.78
N ALA A 78 -1.60 7.15 -21.84
CA ALA A 78 -2.78 6.32 -22.07
C ALA A 78 -2.96 5.25 -20.99
N SER A 79 -1.85 4.77 -20.37
CA SER A 79 -1.87 3.64 -19.43
C SER A 79 -1.85 4.05 -17.95
N LEU A 80 -1.31 5.22 -17.60
CA LEU A 80 -1.19 5.63 -16.19
C LEU A 80 -1.10 7.15 -16.02
N VAL A 81 -1.32 7.60 -14.78
CA VAL A 81 -0.95 8.92 -14.28
C VAL A 81 0.06 8.75 -13.15
N GLN A 82 1.04 9.67 -13.01
CA GLN A 82 2.10 9.60 -11.99
C GLN A 82 2.36 10.98 -11.40
N PHE A 83 2.59 11.01 -10.08
CA PHE A 83 2.87 12.19 -9.27
C PHE A 83 3.79 11.82 -8.10
N GLY A 84 4.15 12.77 -7.23
CA GLY A 84 4.99 12.51 -6.05
C GLY A 84 6.42 13.03 -6.19
N ASP A 85 6.67 13.89 -7.18
CA ASP A 85 7.92 14.66 -7.30
C ASP A 85 7.69 16.08 -6.74
N PRO A 86 8.39 16.46 -5.64
CA PRO A 86 8.22 17.77 -5.02
C PRO A 86 8.62 18.94 -5.91
N GLN A 87 9.46 18.73 -6.93
CA GLN A 87 9.79 19.77 -7.91
C GLN A 87 8.60 20.13 -8.81
N SER A 88 7.59 19.27 -8.88
CA SER A 88 6.38 19.54 -9.68
C SER A 88 5.53 20.71 -9.15
N ARG A 89 5.86 21.25 -7.97
CA ARG A 89 5.26 22.48 -7.45
C ARG A 89 5.70 23.72 -8.22
N ASP A 90 6.91 23.68 -8.78
CA ASP A 90 7.52 24.78 -9.51
C ASP A 90 7.39 24.55 -11.03
N MET A 91 6.55 25.35 -11.69
CA MET A 91 6.30 25.28 -13.13
C MET A 91 7.55 25.61 -13.97
N SER A 92 8.48 26.42 -13.44
CA SER A 92 9.73 26.75 -14.15
C SER A 92 10.66 25.54 -14.27
N ARG A 93 10.46 24.52 -13.44
CA ARG A 93 11.24 23.28 -13.40
C ARG A 93 10.57 22.10 -14.12
N GLN A 94 9.54 22.33 -14.92
CA GLN A 94 8.78 21.28 -15.56
C GLN A 94 9.64 20.28 -16.37
N ALA A 95 10.71 20.73 -17.01
CA ALA A 95 11.63 19.88 -17.75
C ALA A 95 12.37 18.83 -16.88
N TYR A 96 12.39 19.02 -15.57
CA TYR A 96 13.08 18.14 -14.60
C TYR A 96 12.11 17.29 -13.76
N TRP A 97 10.80 17.45 -13.95
CA TRP A 97 9.81 16.69 -13.18
C TRP A 97 9.93 15.18 -13.41
N GLY A 98 9.65 14.42 -12.36
CA GLY A 98 9.76 12.98 -12.34
C GLY A 98 11.10 12.43 -11.92
N ASN A 99 12.11 13.30 -11.68
CA ASN A 99 13.46 12.89 -11.30
C ASN A 99 13.74 12.94 -9.79
N ASN A 100 12.82 13.51 -9.00
CA ASN A 100 13.02 13.69 -7.57
C ASN A 100 11.97 12.96 -6.75
N ASN A 101 12.30 12.73 -5.49
CA ASN A 101 11.50 12.04 -4.49
C ASN A 101 11.56 12.78 -3.15
N SER A 102 10.97 12.21 -2.08
CA SER A 102 11.04 12.80 -0.74
C SER A 102 12.45 12.83 -0.14
N GLY A 103 13.37 12.05 -0.69
CA GLY A 103 14.73 11.86 -0.18
C GLY A 103 14.87 10.77 0.86
N ASN A 104 13.81 10.00 1.12
CA ASN A 104 13.79 8.93 2.11
C ASN A 104 13.23 7.66 1.50
N PRO A 105 14.03 6.85 0.81
CA PRO A 105 13.55 5.62 0.17
C PRO A 105 13.00 4.63 1.21
N ILE A 106 12.01 3.84 0.81
CA ILE A 106 11.35 2.84 1.67
C ILE A 106 12.34 1.75 2.12
N GLY A 107 13.34 1.43 1.30
CA GLY A 107 14.39 0.49 1.65
C GLY A 107 14.01 -0.99 1.54
N VAL A 108 12.77 -1.30 1.19
CA VAL A 108 12.28 -2.67 0.98
C VAL A 108 11.42 -2.73 -0.27
N PHE A 109 11.36 -3.92 -0.89
CA PHE A 109 10.44 -4.21 -1.98
C PHE A 109 9.34 -5.14 -1.49
N GLU A 110 8.13 -4.62 -1.35
CA GLU A 110 6.95 -5.37 -0.91
C GLU A 110 6.09 -5.70 -2.12
N TRP A 111 6.12 -6.96 -2.54
CA TRP A 111 5.36 -7.44 -3.66
C TRP A 111 4.41 -8.56 -3.24
N SER A 112 3.16 -8.49 -3.69
CA SER A 112 2.14 -9.50 -3.45
C SER A 112 1.72 -10.17 -4.76
N LYS A 113 1.83 -11.51 -4.82
CA LYS A 113 1.31 -12.32 -5.94
C LYS A 113 -0.21 -12.23 -6.11
N LYS A 114 -0.92 -11.71 -5.09
CA LYS A 114 -2.38 -11.54 -5.12
C LYS A 114 -2.83 -10.32 -5.93
N ARG A 115 -1.89 -9.46 -6.33
CA ARG A 115 -2.19 -8.18 -6.99
C ARG A 115 -1.57 -8.14 -8.37
N SER A 116 -2.33 -7.55 -9.30
CA SER A 116 -1.91 -7.27 -10.67
C SER A 116 -2.18 -5.81 -11.01
N HIS A 117 -1.40 -5.29 -11.97
CA HIS A 117 -1.55 -3.92 -12.47
C HIS A 117 -2.77 -3.82 -13.39
N VAL A 118 -3.95 -3.96 -12.79
CA VAL A 118 -5.25 -3.73 -13.45
C VAL A 118 -5.63 -2.26 -13.39
N ARG A 119 -6.66 -1.84 -14.12
CA ARG A 119 -7.21 -0.48 -14.01
C ARG A 119 -7.56 -0.14 -12.56
N GLY A 120 -7.10 1.02 -12.10
CA GLY A 120 -7.26 1.50 -10.73
C GLY A 120 -6.21 0.98 -9.74
N ALA A 121 -5.31 0.06 -10.14
CA ALA A 121 -4.18 -0.32 -9.29
C ALA A 121 -3.27 0.90 -9.05
N VAL A 122 -2.78 1.01 -7.82
CA VAL A 122 -1.90 2.08 -7.36
C VAL A 122 -0.55 1.49 -6.99
N GLY A 123 0.51 1.93 -7.66
CA GLY A 123 1.85 1.41 -7.45
C GLY A 123 2.89 2.48 -7.15
N LEU A 124 4.05 2.02 -6.67
CA LEU A 124 5.22 2.86 -6.42
C LEU A 124 6.18 2.85 -7.62
N ALA A 125 6.56 4.04 -8.05
CA ALA A 125 7.53 4.22 -9.12
C ALA A 125 8.97 4.14 -8.57
N HIS A 126 9.89 3.62 -9.39
CA HIS A 126 11.32 3.62 -9.16
C HIS A 126 12.09 3.57 -10.48
N SER A 127 13.35 3.98 -10.49
CA SER A 127 14.25 3.97 -11.65
C SER A 127 15.16 2.74 -11.64
N GLY A 128 14.57 1.55 -11.84
CA GLY A 128 15.32 0.28 -11.97
C GLY A 128 15.61 -0.44 -10.65
N ASN A 129 15.63 0.25 -9.50
CA ASN A 129 15.84 -0.37 -8.19
C ASN A 129 14.57 -0.29 -7.33
N PRO A 130 13.86 -1.42 -7.10
CA PRO A 130 12.59 -1.41 -6.35
C PRO A 130 12.72 -0.99 -4.88
N ILE A 131 13.86 -1.25 -4.22
CA ILE A 131 14.08 -0.80 -2.83
C ILE A 131 14.31 0.72 -2.74
N GLY A 132 14.60 1.38 -3.86
CA GLY A 132 14.71 2.83 -3.96
C GLY A 132 13.38 3.55 -4.20
N ALA A 133 12.25 2.82 -4.22
CA ALA A 133 10.92 3.44 -4.27
C ALA A 133 10.73 4.37 -3.07
N ASP A 134 10.05 5.51 -3.29
CA ASP A 134 9.89 6.54 -2.28
C ASP A 134 8.51 7.21 -2.42
N SER A 135 8.46 8.48 -2.78
CA SER A 135 7.23 9.28 -2.81
C SER A 135 6.44 9.19 -4.11
N GLN A 136 7.05 8.73 -5.20
CA GLN A 136 6.36 8.73 -6.49
C GLN A 136 5.36 7.58 -6.62
N ILE A 137 4.10 7.96 -6.84
CA ILE A 137 2.94 7.08 -6.97
C ILE A 137 2.42 7.15 -8.39
N TYR A 138 2.00 6.00 -8.95
CA TYR A 138 1.23 5.98 -10.18
C TYR A 138 -0.11 5.25 -10.00
N ILE A 139 -1.10 5.66 -10.80
CA ILE A 139 -2.43 5.04 -10.88
C ILE A 139 -2.61 4.49 -12.29
N MET A 140 -2.95 3.21 -12.41
CA MET A 140 -3.19 2.56 -13.70
C MET A 140 -4.53 2.98 -14.31
N LYS A 141 -4.51 3.45 -15.56
CA LYS A 141 -5.71 3.70 -16.37
C LYS A 141 -6.14 2.47 -17.17
N THR A 142 -5.17 1.65 -17.56
CA THR A 142 -5.38 0.39 -18.28
C THR A 142 -4.54 -0.71 -17.66
N PRO A 143 -4.88 -2.00 -17.84
CA PRO A 143 -4.05 -3.10 -17.36
C PRO A 143 -2.63 -3.10 -17.94
N SER A 144 -1.64 -3.43 -17.13
CA SER A 144 -0.23 -3.54 -17.52
C SER A 144 0.47 -4.69 -16.80
N PRO A 145 0.18 -5.96 -17.15
CA PRO A 145 0.72 -7.13 -16.44
C PRO A 145 2.25 -7.24 -16.53
N GLY A 146 2.88 -6.57 -17.48
CA GLY A 146 4.34 -6.50 -17.57
C GLY A 146 5.04 -5.79 -16.41
N LEU A 147 4.29 -5.09 -15.54
CA LEU A 147 4.78 -4.46 -14.31
C LEU A 147 4.65 -5.37 -13.08
N ASP A 148 3.90 -6.47 -13.18
CA ASP A 148 3.68 -7.40 -12.06
C ASP A 148 5.01 -8.02 -11.63
N GLY A 149 5.24 -8.06 -10.32
CA GLY A 149 6.50 -8.52 -9.74
C GLY A 149 7.70 -7.58 -9.88
N LYS A 150 7.55 -6.46 -10.61
CA LYS A 150 8.62 -5.45 -10.79
C LYS A 150 8.36 -4.19 -9.97
N HIS A 151 7.09 -3.85 -9.75
CA HIS A 151 6.68 -2.69 -8.96
C HIS A 151 5.72 -3.12 -7.85
N ALA A 152 5.86 -2.49 -6.68
CA ALA A 152 4.94 -2.71 -5.56
C ALA A 152 3.58 -2.08 -5.85
N ILE A 153 2.50 -2.88 -5.74
CA ILE A 153 1.13 -2.38 -5.74
C ILE A 153 0.74 -2.15 -4.29
N ILE A 154 0.55 -0.90 -3.91
CA ILE A 154 0.30 -0.48 -2.52
C ILE A 154 -1.17 -0.23 -2.22
N GLY A 155 -2.02 -0.20 -3.24
CA GLY A 155 -3.43 0.13 -3.07
C GLY A 155 -4.23 0.06 -4.36
N ARG A 156 -5.46 0.55 -4.26
CA ARG A 156 -6.39 0.69 -5.40
C ARG A 156 -7.25 1.94 -5.26
N VAL A 157 -7.62 2.52 -6.37
CA VAL A 157 -8.64 3.58 -6.41
C VAL A 157 -10.00 2.97 -6.09
N ILE A 158 -10.68 3.52 -5.07
CA ILE A 158 -12.04 3.14 -4.70
C ILE A 158 -13.08 4.16 -5.16
N THR A 159 -12.66 5.42 -5.34
CA THR A 159 -13.49 6.51 -5.86
C THR A 159 -12.66 7.40 -6.78
N GLY A 160 -13.25 7.92 -7.85
CA GLY A 160 -12.61 8.96 -8.67
C GLY A 160 -11.86 8.47 -9.91
N MET A 161 -12.04 7.23 -10.40
CA MET A 161 -11.42 6.78 -11.66
C MET A 161 -11.81 7.66 -12.85
N ALA A 162 -13.03 8.21 -12.88
CA ALA A 162 -13.45 9.16 -13.92
C ALA A 162 -12.68 10.51 -13.83
N VAL A 163 -12.19 10.87 -12.63
CA VAL A 163 -11.28 12.02 -12.44
C VAL A 163 -9.90 11.66 -12.99
N VAL A 164 -9.37 10.48 -12.64
CA VAL A 164 -8.06 9.98 -13.12
C VAL A 164 -8.00 9.98 -14.66
N ASP A 165 -9.08 9.60 -15.34
CA ASP A 165 -9.14 9.59 -16.81
C ASP A 165 -9.00 10.96 -17.44
N LYS A 166 -9.48 12.00 -16.75
CA LYS A 166 -9.49 13.40 -17.23
C LYS A 166 -8.20 14.16 -16.88
N LEU A 167 -7.32 13.57 -16.06
CA LEU A 167 -6.08 14.23 -15.65
C LEU A 167 -5.18 14.46 -16.87
N VAL A 168 -4.48 15.59 -16.84
CA VAL A 168 -3.43 15.95 -17.77
C VAL A 168 -2.16 16.33 -17.03
N VAL A 169 -1.04 16.35 -17.72
CA VAL A 169 0.22 16.88 -17.16
C VAL A 169 -0.03 18.31 -16.69
N THR A 170 0.55 18.67 -15.55
CA THR A 170 0.39 19.94 -14.82
C THR A 170 -0.86 20.07 -13.93
N ASP A 171 -1.82 19.16 -14.00
CA ASP A 171 -2.96 19.21 -13.06
C ASP A 171 -2.46 19.20 -11.60
N LEU A 172 -3.08 20.05 -10.79
CA LEU A 172 -2.66 20.33 -9.41
C LEU A 172 -3.38 19.43 -8.42
N ILE A 173 -2.62 18.89 -7.45
CA ILE A 173 -3.13 18.31 -6.21
C ILE A 173 -3.33 19.47 -5.23
N LYS A 174 -4.59 19.88 -5.00
CA LYS A 174 -4.94 20.98 -4.10
C LYS A 174 -4.74 20.61 -2.64
N ASP A 175 -5.11 19.39 -2.30
CA ASP A 175 -4.99 18.84 -0.96
C ASP A 175 -4.77 17.32 -1.00
N ALA A 176 -4.13 16.80 0.04
CA ALA A 176 -3.88 15.38 0.21
C ALA A 176 -3.96 15.05 1.71
N ARG A 177 -4.85 14.09 2.09
CA ARG A 177 -5.10 13.73 3.49
C ARG A 177 -5.41 12.26 3.67
N VAL A 178 -5.26 11.79 4.89
CA VAL A 178 -5.79 10.49 5.34
C VAL A 178 -7.26 10.69 5.74
N LYS A 179 -8.12 9.75 5.35
CA LYS A 179 -9.57 9.79 5.65
C LYS A 179 -9.84 9.28 7.05
#